data_7150fb7cbc8fdf1915e79a5303658cdb
#
_entry.id   7150fb7cbc8fdf1915e79a5303658cdb
#
_cell.length_a   1.000
_cell.length_b   1.000
_cell.length_c   1.000
_cell.angle_alpha   90.00
_cell.angle_beta   90.00
_cell.angle_gamma   90.00
#
_symmetry.space_group_name_H-M   'P 1'
#
loop_
_entity.id
_entity.type
_entity.pdbx_description
1 polymer ?
#
loop_
_entity_poly.entity_id
_entity_poly.type
_entity_poly.pdbx_seq_one_letter_code
_entity_poly.pdbx_strand_id
1 'polypeptide(L)'
;MKNYRLSPKDLKARTLYSRSVAGNANGFVIRIGLLIVAAFILSITTNAQKHVSKFFNNVDANGVILDGYDAVAFFTDNKPVKGEAAYQFNFEDATYYFATQAHLDMFKANPEKYKPQFGAWCAYAVSLGRIAPIDVNTFSIVDGRLFIQHNQRAVNGWNKDVSGNIVKADKYWPAVSSKEGKQITTDEEKGFLNNTDPDGVILQGFDAVAYFTEMKAVKGKPDFSARYNGATYWFSSEQNATMFKDHPEMFAPRYGAFCGYAMALNKLRPINPEIFDVIDGKLILQHSEDAYTQFHKDVPGFVMKANNNWPDQVKRHAGKKVKFDKPAKPSADTGK
;
A
#
# COMPACT_ATOMS: atom_id res chain seq x y z
N MET A 1 -51.63 -5.32 8.10
CA MET A 1 -52.91 -5.44 7.43
C MET A 1 -53.32 -4.11 6.82
N LYS A 2 -53.76 -4.16 5.55
CA LYS A 2 -54.39 -3.15 4.70
C LYS A 2 -53.51 -1.97 4.19
N ASN A 3 -52.97 -2.21 2.99
CA ASN A 3 -52.53 -1.24 2.01
C ASN A 3 -53.73 -0.37 1.57
N TYR A 4 -53.51 0.96 1.49
CA TYR A 4 -54.33 1.84 0.68
C TYR A 4 -53.49 2.46 -0.44
N ARG A 5 -53.74 1.99 -1.67
CA ARG A 5 -53.35 2.60 -2.93
C ARG A 5 -54.33 3.72 -3.25
N LEU A 6 -53.88 4.93 -3.43
CA LEU A 6 -54.68 6.01 -4.02
C LEU A 6 -54.66 5.97 -5.55
N SER A 7 -55.82 6.13 -6.15
CA SER A 7 -56.13 6.04 -7.56
C SER A 7 -55.83 7.35 -8.31
N PRO A 8 -55.49 7.29 -9.65
CA PRO A 8 -55.05 8.44 -10.43
C PRO A 8 -56.15 9.47 -10.80
N LYS A 9 -57.31 9.48 -10.16
CA LYS A 9 -58.45 10.38 -10.53
C LYS A 9 -58.55 11.68 -9.72
N ASP A 10 -57.73 11.87 -8.70
CA ASP A 10 -57.87 13.03 -7.79
C ASP A 10 -56.97 14.25 -8.14
N LEU A 11 -56.37 14.24 -9.32
CA LEU A 11 -55.47 15.31 -9.79
C LEU A 11 -56.03 16.17 -10.93
N LYS A 12 -57.38 16.38 -11.00
CA LYS A 12 -57.99 17.27 -11.96
C LYS A 12 -59.12 18.10 -11.34
N ALA A 13 -58.82 19.01 -10.47
CA ALA A 13 -59.73 20.11 -10.14
C ALA A 13 -59.02 21.18 -9.31
N ARG A 14 -58.20 22.01 -9.90
CA ARG A 14 -57.90 23.39 -9.46
C ARG A 14 -57.08 24.13 -10.51
N THR A 15 -57.67 24.32 -11.66
CA THR A 15 -57.24 25.38 -12.57
C THR A 15 -58.53 26.04 -13.03
N LEU A 16 -58.76 27.25 -12.65
CA LEU A 16 -59.60 28.30 -13.23
C LEU A 16 -60.16 29.21 -12.14
N TYR A 17 -59.54 30.31 -11.96
CA TYR A 17 -60.01 31.64 -11.65
C TYR A 17 -58.83 32.45 -11.15
N SER A 18 -58.27 33.39 -11.87
CA SER A 18 -58.81 34.70 -12.20
C SER A 18 -57.83 35.36 -13.21
N ARG A 19 -58.46 35.88 -14.25
CA ARG A 19 -57.88 36.87 -15.16
C ARG A 19 -58.21 38.29 -14.65
N SER A 20 -57.33 39.20 -15.02
CA SER A 20 -57.40 40.65 -15.05
C SER A 20 -57.06 41.40 -13.76
N VAL A 21 -55.98 42.15 -13.77
CA VAL A 21 -55.97 43.60 -14.04
C VAL A 21 -54.54 44.06 -14.30
N ALA A 22 -54.39 44.89 -15.31
CA ALA A 22 -53.16 45.52 -15.78
C ALA A 22 -52.53 46.47 -14.78
N GLY A 23 -51.20 46.61 -14.87
CA GLY A 23 -50.48 47.67 -14.19
C GLY A 23 -48.98 47.57 -14.44
N ASN A 24 -48.48 48.23 -15.48
CA ASN A 24 -47.07 48.50 -15.72
C ASN A 24 -46.46 49.25 -14.57
N ALA A 25 -45.56 48.61 -13.79
CA ALA A 25 -44.46 49.22 -13.07
C ALA A 25 -43.81 48.14 -12.19
N ASN A 26 -42.80 47.45 -12.63
CA ASN A 26 -41.83 46.77 -11.76
C ASN A 26 -40.82 45.87 -12.54
N GLY A 27 -40.60 46.18 -13.83
CA GLY A 27 -39.58 45.50 -14.61
C GLY A 27 -38.12 45.78 -14.19
N PHE A 28 -37.93 46.82 -13.36
CA PHE A 28 -36.57 47.25 -12.96
C PHE A 28 -36.09 46.63 -11.63
N VAL A 29 -37.02 46.37 -10.71
CA VAL A 29 -36.68 45.83 -9.37
C VAL A 29 -36.40 44.31 -9.44
N ILE A 30 -37.07 43.57 -10.32
CA ILE A 30 -36.89 42.12 -10.47
C ILE A 30 -35.54 41.78 -11.12
N ARG A 31 -35.04 42.66 -12.02
CA ARG A 31 -33.71 42.45 -12.65
C ARG A 31 -32.55 42.71 -11.71
N ILE A 32 -32.69 43.62 -10.76
CA ILE A 32 -31.64 43.89 -9.73
C ILE A 32 -31.62 42.78 -8.68
N GLY A 33 -32.79 42.26 -8.28
CA GLY A 33 -32.89 41.15 -7.33
C GLY A 33 -32.27 39.83 -7.88
N LEU A 34 -32.47 39.53 -9.16
CA LEU A 34 -31.88 38.35 -9.82
C LEU A 34 -30.36 38.46 -10.01
N LEU A 35 -29.82 39.67 -10.24
CA LEU A 35 -28.36 39.87 -10.34
C LEU A 35 -27.67 39.80 -8.97
N ILE A 36 -28.32 40.21 -7.90
CA ILE A 36 -27.79 40.12 -6.53
C ILE A 36 -27.80 38.67 -6.06
N VAL A 37 -28.84 37.87 -6.37
CA VAL A 37 -28.89 36.45 -6.04
C VAL A 37 -27.87 35.64 -6.87
N ALA A 38 -27.68 35.97 -8.16
CA ALA A 38 -26.66 35.37 -8.99
C ALA A 38 -25.23 35.71 -8.51
N ALA A 39 -24.98 36.95 -8.07
CA ALA A 39 -23.69 37.35 -7.50
C ALA A 39 -23.43 36.70 -6.14
N PHE A 40 -24.46 36.41 -5.34
CA PHE A 40 -24.34 35.73 -4.05
C PHE A 40 -24.12 34.19 -4.24
N ILE A 41 -24.67 33.60 -5.30
CA ILE A 41 -24.44 32.19 -5.62
C ILE A 41 -23.05 31.99 -6.24
N LEU A 42 -22.50 32.96 -6.98
CA LEU A 42 -21.13 32.89 -7.51
C LEU A 42 -20.03 33.12 -6.46
N SER A 43 -20.38 33.69 -5.29
CA SER A 43 -19.39 33.91 -4.21
C SER A 43 -19.26 32.72 -3.23
N ILE A 44 -20.02 31.62 -3.43
CA ILE A 44 -19.91 30.41 -2.61
C ILE A 44 -19.12 29.29 -3.36
N THR A 45 -18.47 29.62 -4.46
CA THR A 45 -17.31 28.81 -4.85
C THR A 45 -16.17 29.18 -3.92
N THR A 46 -16.27 28.75 -2.66
CA THR A 46 -15.10 28.65 -1.82
C THR A 46 -14.12 27.78 -2.59
N ASN A 47 -13.05 28.40 -3.07
CA ASN A 47 -11.83 27.69 -3.32
C ASN A 47 -11.54 26.90 -2.03
N ALA A 48 -12.00 25.68 -1.94
CA ALA A 48 -11.41 24.69 -1.07
C ALA A 48 -9.99 24.53 -1.61
N GLN A 49 -9.12 25.50 -1.28
CA GLN A 49 -7.69 25.30 -1.38
C GLN A 49 -7.45 24.00 -0.65
N LYS A 50 -7.13 22.95 -1.42
CA LYS A 50 -6.74 21.67 -0.86
C LYS A 50 -5.58 22.01 0.05
N HIS A 51 -5.83 22.05 1.35
CA HIS A 51 -4.80 22.29 2.35
C HIS A 51 -3.84 21.10 2.19
N VAL A 52 -2.74 21.31 1.48
CA VAL A 52 -1.70 20.28 1.35
C VAL A 52 -1.08 20.21 2.73
N SER A 53 -1.47 19.20 3.50
CA SER A 53 -0.87 18.93 4.79
C SER A 53 0.65 18.81 4.61
N LYS A 54 1.40 19.53 5.43
CA LYS A 54 2.85 19.45 5.48
C LYS A 54 3.30 18.17 6.18
N PHE A 55 2.43 17.59 7.00
CA PHE A 55 2.71 16.41 7.82
C PHE A 55 1.86 15.23 7.34
N PHE A 56 2.48 14.07 7.26
CA PHE A 56 1.83 12.84 6.85
C PHE A 56 1.44 12.01 8.08
N ASN A 57 0.23 12.24 8.60
CA ASN A 57 -0.29 11.62 9.81
C ASN A 57 -1.35 10.55 9.52
N ASN A 58 -1.40 9.52 10.37
CA ASN A 58 -2.46 8.53 10.43
C ASN A 58 -3.62 9.08 11.26
N VAL A 59 -4.55 9.74 10.59
CA VAL A 59 -5.71 10.40 11.20
C VAL A 59 -7.01 9.82 10.65
N ASP A 60 -8.08 9.91 11.43
CA ASP A 60 -9.42 9.58 10.98
C ASP A 60 -10.01 10.65 10.04
N ALA A 61 -11.27 10.47 9.61
CA ALA A 61 -11.96 11.41 8.72
C ALA A 61 -12.16 12.82 9.33
N ASN A 62 -12.03 12.96 10.65
CA ASN A 62 -12.11 14.23 11.37
C ASN A 62 -10.73 14.84 11.67
N GLY A 63 -9.67 14.23 11.19
CA GLY A 63 -8.29 14.65 11.46
C GLY A 63 -7.77 14.26 12.85
N VAL A 64 -8.42 13.31 13.53
CA VAL A 64 -8.03 12.89 14.88
C VAL A 64 -6.99 11.78 14.79
N ILE A 65 -5.85 11.98 15.49
CA ILE A 65 -4.73 11.04 15.54
C ILE A 65 -4.88 10.04 16.69
N LEU A 66 -4.13 8.92 16.64
CA LEU A 66 -4.10 7.88 17.68
C LEU A 66 -5.48 7.29 17.97
N ASP A 67 -6.40 7.27 16.98
CA ASP A 67 -7.78 6.85 17.17
C ASP A 67 -8.47 7.59 18.34
N GLY A 68 -8.02 8.83 18.65
CA GLY A 68 -8.49 9.65 19.76
C GLY A 68 -8.04 9.18 21.16
N TYR A 69 -6.96 8.40 21.25
CA TYR A 69 -6.33 8.08 22.52
C TYR A 69 -5.33 9.19 22.93
N ASP A 70 -5.19 9.36 24.23
CA ASP A 70 -4.37 10.38 24.86
C ASP A 70 -2.88 10.07 24.73
N ALA A 71 -2.16 10.92 23.98
CA ALA A 71 -0.74 10.74 23.73
C ALA A 71 0.13 10.80 25.01
N VAL A 72 -0.29 11.56 26.03
CA VAL A 72 0.41 11.70 27.30
C VAL A 72 0.24 10.47 28.18
N ALA A 73 -0.94 9.84 28.15
CA ALA A 73 -1.25 8.67 28.97
C ALA A 73 -0.34 7.46 28.67
N PHE A 74 0.17 7.32 27.46
CA PHE A 74 1.18 6.29 27.15
C PHE A 74 2.44 6.43 28.02
N PHE A 75 2.82 7.66 28.36
CA PHE A 75 4.01 7.96 29.17
C PHE A 75 3.73 7.99 30.67
N THR A 76 2.57 8.50 31.08
CA THR A 76 2.22 8.70 32.50
C THR A 76 1.56 7.48 33.11
N ASP A 77 0.66 6.84 32.37
CA ASP A 77 -0.18 5.76 32.84
C ASP A 77 0.29 4.39 32.34
N ASN A 78 1.25 4.40 31.41
CA ASN A 78 1.78 3.21 30.71
C ASN A 78 0.66 2.32 30.11
N LYS A 79 -0.39 2.94 29.59
CA LYS A 79 -1.53 2.28 28.94
C LYS A 79 -2.24 3.25 27.98
N PRO A 80 -2.93 2.74 26.94
CA PRO A 80 -3.80 3.57 26.14
C PRO A 80 -5.02 4.02 26.95
N VAL A 81 -5.27 5.32 27.03
CA VAL A 81 -6.44 5.94 27.69
C VAL A 81 -7.18 6.75 26.64
N LYS A 82 -8.49 6.58 26.53
CA LYS A 82 -9.30 7.35 25.58
C LYS A 82 -9.32 8.81 25.97
N GLY A 83 -9.06 9.69 25.03
CA GLY A 83 -9.20 11.13 25.19
C GLY A 83 -10.64 11.60 24.94
N GLU A 84 -10.93 12.81 25.34
CA GLU A 84 -12.22 13.49 25.18
C GLU A 84 -12.06 14.70 24.26
N ALA A 85 -13.01 14.94 23.38
CA ALA A 85 -13.00 16.09 22.45
C ALA A 85 -13.00 17.46 23.17
N ALA A 86 -13.46 17.50 24.45
CA ALA A 86 -13.39 18.69 25.29
C ALA A 86 -11.93 19.12 25.59
N TYR A 87 -11.01 18.16 25.64
CA TYR A 87 -9.58 18.40 25.87
C TYR A 87 -8.80 18.10 24.60
N GLN A 88 -8.77 19.03 23.65
CA GLN A 88 -8.12 18.84 22.35
C GLN A 88 -7.06 19.88 22.04
N PHE A 89 -6.12 19.50 21.19
CA PHE A 89 -5.09 20.38 20.67
C PHE A 89 -4.66 19.97 19.24
N ASN A 90 -4.53 20.96 18.37
CA ASN A 90 -4.04 20.75 17.00
C ASN A 90 -2.52 20.93 16.98
N PHE A 91 -1.83 19.90 16.48
CA PHE A 91 -0.39 19.93 16.33
C PHE A 91 0.03 19.13 15.07
N GLU A 92 0.88 19.71 14.25
CA GLU A 92 1.37 19.10 13.00
C GLU A 92 0.23 18.56 12.10
N ASP A 93 -0.80 19.39 11.87
CA ASP A 93 -1.98 19.06 11.04
C ASP A 93 -2.83 17.87 11.55
N ALA A 94 -2.71 17.51 12.82
CA ALA A 94 -3.51 16.49 13.48
C ALA A 94 -4.17 17.00 14.76
N THR A 95 -5.36 16.48 15.06
CA THR A 95 -6.08 16.77 16.31
C THR A 95 -5.80 15.70 17.33
N TYR A 96 -5.25 16.08 18.46
CA TYR A 96 -4.99 15.22 19.61
C TYR A 96 -6.09 15.39 20.64
N TYR A 97 -6.61 14.29 21.20
CA TYR A 97 -7.53 14.28 22.33
C TYR A 97 -6.79 13.82 23.60
N PHE A 98 -7.18 14.41 24.74
CA PHE A 98 -6.58 14.09 26.04
C PHE A 98 -7.67 13.68 27.04
N ALA A 99 -7.30 12.83 28.00
CA ALA A 99 -8.23 12.35 29.02
C ALA A 99 -8.51 13.42 30.09
N THR A 100 -7.57 14.36 30.28
CA THR A 100 -7.67 15.41 31.30
C THR A 100 -7.09 16.73 30.83
N GLN A 101 -7.49 17.82 31.47
CA GLN A 101 -6.89 19.15 31.28
C GLN A 101 -5.38 19.12 31.57
N ALA A 102 -4.94 18.39 32.59
CA ALA A 102 -3.52 18.27 32.96
C ALA A 102 -2.69 17.64 31.82
N HIS A 103 -3.19 16.59 31.17
CA HIS A 103 -2.51 15.96 30.03
C HIS A 103 -2.46 16.90 28.82
N LEU A 104 -3.53 17.61 28.54
CA LEU A 104 -3.55 18.66 27.51
C LEU A 104 -2.46 19.73 27.77
N ASP A 105 -2.34 20.20 29.01
CA ASP A 105 -1.34 21.20 29.37
C ASP A 105 0.08 20.64 29.28
N MET A 106 0.31 19.40 29.67
CA MET A 106 1.58 18.69 29.51
C MET A 106 1.96 18.56 28.03
N PHE A 107 1.03 18.20 27.16
CA PHE A 107 1.29 18.10 25.73
C PHE A 107 1.62 19.46 25.12
N LYS A 108 0.83 20.51 25.44
CA LYS A 108 1.07 21.89 24.99
C LYS A 108 2.46 22.39 25.38
N ALA A 109 2.91 22.04 26.58
CA ALA A 109 4.22 22.44 27.08
C ALA A 109 5.37 21.76 26.31
N ASN A 110 5.21 20.52 25.87
CA ASN A 110 6.25 19.78 25.14
C ASN A 110 5.64 18.74 24.18
N PRO A 111 5.07 19.15 23.04
CA PRO A 111 4.46 18.22 22.07
C PRO A 111 5.44 17.19 21.53
N GLU A 112 6.70 17.59 21.28
CA GLU A 112 7.75 16.73 20.74
C GLU A 112 8.04 15.51 21.62
N LYS A 113 7.88 15.64 22.94
CA LYS A 113 8.07 14.55 23.90
C LYS A 113 6.98 13.49 23.77
N TYR A 114 5.72 13.90 23.55
CA TYR A 114 4.56 13.04 23.69
C TYR A 114 3.96 12.57 22.35
N LYS A 115 4.33 13.25 21.25
CA LYS A 115 3.80 12.86 19.94
C LYS A 115 4.24 11.43 19.56
N PRO A 116 3.38 10.65 18.87
CA PRO A 116 3.78 9.37 18.32
C PRO A 116 4.81 9.56 17.21
N GLN A 117 5.76 8.62 17.10
CA GLN A 117 6.69 8.62 16.00
C GLN A 117 6.01 8.29 14.67
N PHE A 118 6.57 8.78 13.58
CA PHE A 118 6.13 8.48 12.22
C PHE A 118 4.65 8.83 11.96
N GLY A 119 4.16 9.93 12.56
CA GLY A 119 2.77 10.37 12.37
C GLY A 119 1.73 9.33 12.80
N ALA A 120 2.01 8.52 13.83
CA ALA A 120 1.19 7.40 14.28
C ALA A 120 0.97 6.31 13.22
N TRP A 121 1.88 6.13 12.27
CA TRP A 121 1.94 4.91 11.46
C TRP A 121 2.72 3.82 12.17
N CYS A 122 2.44 2.55 11.85
CA CYS A 122 3.13 1.40 12.42
C CYS A 122 4.66 1.51 12.21
N ALA A 123 5.41 1.60 13.30
CA ALA A 123 6.86 1.82 13.25
C ALA A 123 7.61 0.68 12.54
N TYR A 124 7.19 -0.57 12.76
CA TYR A 124 7.77 -1.71 12.05
C TYR A 124 7.50 -1.65 10.54
N ALA A 125 6.30 -1.23 10.12
CA ALA A 125 6.01 -1.06 8.70
C ALA A 125 6.90 0.04 8.07
N VAL A 126 7.13 1.15 8.80
CA VAL A 126 8.03 2.22 8.35
C VAL A 126 9.47 1.73 8.23
N SER A 127 9.96 0.88 9.15
CA SER A 127 11.29 0.26 9.04
C SER A 127 11.44 -0.65 7.81
N LEU A 128 10.32 -1.08 7.23
CA LEU A 128 10.25 -1.84 5.97
C LEU A 128 9.92 -0.96 4.74
N GLY A 129 9.99 0.37 4.87
CA GLY A 129 9.76 1.33 3.79
C GLY A 129 8.30 1.45 3.34
N ARG A 130 7.33 1.16 4.20
CA ARG A 130 5.89 1.21 3.91
C ARG A 130 5.10 1.69 5.12
N ILE A 131 3.80 1.89 4.97
CA ILE A 131 2.90 2.21 6.09
C ILE A 131 1.95 1.04 6.40
N ALA A 132 1.44 1.04 7.62
CA ALA A 132 0.28 0.27 8.07
C ALA A 132 -0.41 1.06 9.20
N PRO A 133 -1.73 0.93 9.40
CA PRO A 133 -2.42 1.53 10.54
C PRO A 133 -1.87 0.94 11.84
N ILE A 134 -2.26 1.50 12.98
CA ILE A 134 -1.82 1.07 14.30
C ILE A 134 -2.90 0.30 15.07
N ASP A 135 -2.46 -0.45 16.07
CA ASP A 135 -3.26 -0.89 17.22
C ASP A 135 -2.64 -0.26 18.47
N VAL A 136 -3.34 0.64 19.12
CA VAL A 136 -2.85 1.39 20.28
C VAL A 136 -2.38 0.52 21.45
N ASN A 137 -2.87 -0.72 21.53
CA ASN A 137 -2.47 -1.69 22.55
C ASN A 137 -1.08 -2.30 22.30
N THR A 138 -0.47 -2.03 21.15
CA THR A 138 0.84 -2.57 20.76
C THR A 138 1.96 -1.53 20.88
N PHE A 139 1.79 -0.53 21.75
CA PHE A 139 2.76 0.53 21.92
C PHE A 139 4.00 0.10 22.68
N SER A 140 5.07 0.83 22.47
CA SER A 140 6.30 0.80 23.27
C SER A 140 6.92 2.18 23.35
N ILE A 141 7.56 2.49 24.49
CA ILE A 141 8.37 3.69 24.65
C ILE A 141 9.84 3.26 24.72
N VAL A 142 10.63 3.73 23.77
CA VAL A 142 12.05 3.45 23.67
C VAL A 142 12.80 4.79 23.59
N ASP A 143 13.75 5.02 24.47
CA ASP A 143 14.52 6.28 24.57
C ASP A 143 13.62 7.53 24.58
N GLY A 144 12.50 7.46 25.32
CA GLY A 144 11.53 8.55 25.44
C GLY A 144 10.68 8.81 24.19
N ARG A 145 10.67 7.93 23.19
CA ARG A 145 9.92 8.01 21.94
C ARG A 145 8.77 6.99 21.94
N LEU A 146 7.57 7.41 21.55
CA LEU A 146 6.39 6.55 21.44
C LEU A 146 6.33 5.89 20.06
N PHE A 147 6.45 4.56 20.04
CA PHE A 147 6.28 3.72 18.86
C PHE A 147 5.03 2.84 19.02
N ILE A 148 4.26 2.68 17.96
CA ILE A 148 3.06 1.85 17.97
C ILE A 148 3.10 0.91 16.76
N GLN A 149 2.65 -0.32 16.95
CA GLN A 149 2.68 -1.34 15.91
C GLN A 149 1.25 -1.61 15.37
N HIS A 150 1.17 -2.30 14.25
CA HIS A 150 -0.11 -2.63 13.62
C HIS A 150 -0.86 -3.77 14.33
N ASN A 151 -0.13 -4.79 14.81
CA ASN A 151 -0.66 -5.99 15.44
C ASN A 151 0.49 -6.78 16.10
N GLN A 152 0.16 -7.89 16.75
CA GLN A 152 1.13 -8.75 17.44
C GLN A 152 2.25 -9.27 16.52
N ARG A 153 1.97 -9.55 15.24
CA ARG A 153 2.99 -9.96 14.28
C ARG A 153 4.02 -8.85 14.02
N ALA A 154 3.56 -7.61 13.91
CA ALA A 154 4.42 -6.44 13.77
C ALA A 154 5.26 -6.20 15.05
N VAL A 155 4.67 -6.41 16.25
CA VAL A 155 5.40 -6.41 17.53
C VAL A 155 6.51 -7.45 17.52
N ASN A 156 6.21 -8.68 17.11
CA ASN A 156 7.20 -9.75 17.04
C ASN A 156 8.35 -9.43 16.07
N GLY A 157 8.03 -8.82 14.92
CA GLY A 157 9.04 -8.36 13.97
C GLY A 157 9.89 -7.20 14.50
N TRP A 158 9.24 -6.23 15.15
CA TRP A 158 9.90 -5.08 15.79
C TRP A 158 10.86 -5.52 16.88
N ASN A 159 10.46 -6.44 17.75
CA ASN A 159 11.23 -6.92 18.90
C ASN A 159 12.44 -7.79 18.54
N LYS A 160 12.54 -8.28 17.28
CA LYS A 160 13.75 -9.01 16.83
C LYS A 160 15.00 -8.15 16.84
N ASP A 161 14.84 -6.85 16.54
CA ASP A 161 15.95 -5.88 16.52
C ASP A 161 15.37 -4.47 16.65
N VAL A 162 15.02 -4.06 17.88
CA VAL A 162 14.38 -2.77 18.15
C VAL A 162 15.24 -1.60 17.67
N SER A 163 16.52 -1.59 18.04
CA SER A 163 17.44 -0.49 17.71
C SER A 163 17.68 -0.40 16.19
N GLY A 164 17.91 -1.53 15.53
CA GLY A 164 18.06 -1.57 14.06
C GLY A 164 16.78 -1.17 13.33
N ASN A 165 15.62 -1.54 13.83
CA ASN A 165 14.33 -1.13 13.26
C ASN A 165 14.09 0.38 13.45
N ILE A 166 14.47 0.98 14.58
CA ILE A 166 14.43 2.44 14.80
C ILE A 166 15.31 3.15 13.77
N VAL A 167 16.56 2.73 13.63
CA VAL A 167 17.51 3.33 12.65
C VAL A 167 16.95 3.25 11.22
N LYS A 168 16.38 2.11 10.83
CA LYS A 168 15.75 1.94 9.51
C LYS A 168 14.52 2.82 9.34
N ALA A 169 13.65 2.87 10.34
CA ALA A 169 12.43 3.67 10.29
C ALA A 169 12.75 5.17 10.19
N ASP A 170 13.68 5.68 10.99
CA ASP A 170 14.15 7.06 10.93
C ASP A 170 14.74 7.41 9.55
N LYS A 171 15.52 6.49 8.96
CA LYS A 171 16.10 6.64 7.63
C LYS A 171 15.07 6.68 6.52
N TYR A 172 14.03 5.83 6.60
CA TYR A 172 13.05 5.68 5.53
C TYR A 172 11.87 6.62 5.65
N TRP A 173 11.56 7.11 6.85
CA TRP A 173 10.40 7.99 7.10
C TRP A 173 10.32 9.21 6.19
N PRO A 174 11.40 9.98 5.95
CA PRO A 174 11.32 11.14 5.03
C PRO A 174 10.86 10.76 3.63
N ALA A 175 11.31 9.61 3.11
CA ALA A 175 10.94 9.16 1.78
C ALA A 175 9.52 8.55 1.73
N VAL A 176 9.08 7.87 2.79
CA VAL A 176 7.73 7.30 2.92
C VAL A 176 6.71 8.42 3.07
N SER A 177 6.94 9.39 3.95
CA SER A 177 6.04 10.51 4.19
C SER A 177 5.91 11.43 2.97
N SER A 178 7.01 11.77 2.30
CA SER A 178 6.99 12.61 1.09
C SER A 178 6.27 11.97 -0.10
N LYS A 179 6.11 10.65 -0.09
CA LYS A 179 5.34 9.89 -1.10
C LYS A 179 3.94 9.50 -0.62
N GLU A 180 3.43 10.17 0.40
CA GLU A 180 2.09 9.93 0.95
C GLU A 180 1.86 8.44 1.29
N GLY A 181 2.85 7.80 1.90
CA GLY A 181 2.79 6.40 2.32
C GLY A 181 2.99 5.36 1.22
N LYS A 182 3.25 5.77 -0.02
CA LYS A 182 3.61 4.81 -1.07
C LYS A 182 4.90 4.10 -0.67
N GLN A 183 4.88 2.78 -0.82
CA GLN A 183 6.03 1.95 -0.49
C GLN A 183 7.28 2.38 -1.28
N ILE A 184 8.41 2.47 -0.58
CA ILE A 184 9.71 2.73 -1.19
C ILE A 184 10.50 1.43 -1.34
N THR A 185 11.48 1.42 -2.23
CA THR A 185 12.49 0.34 -2.28
C THR A 185 13.56 0.65 -1.24
N THR A 186 13.73 -0.23 -0.27
CA THR A 186 14.74 -0.09 0.79
C THR A 186 16.14 -0.43 0.26
N ASP A 187 17.19 -0.07 1.02
CA ASP A 187 18.56 -0.38 0.58
C ASP A 187 18.84 -1.89 0.60
N GLU A 188 18.24 -2.60 1.56
CA GLU A 188 18.29 -4.07 1.58
C GLU A 188 17.66 -4.68 0.32
N GLU A 189 16.50 -4.15 -0.09
CA GLU A 189 15.81 -4.62 -1.30
C GLU A 189 16.59 -4.34 -2.59
N LYS A 190 17.38 -3.26 -2.64
CA LYS A 190 18.28 -2.96 -3.77
C LYS A 190 19.39 -4.00 -3.95
N GLY A 191 19.67 -4.78 -2.92
CA GLY A 191 20.62 -5.90 -2.99
C GLY A 191 20.10 -7.13 -3.74
N PHE A 192 18.81 -7.18 -4.09
CA PHE A 192 18.21 -8.32 -4.77
C PHE A 192 18.07 -8.10 -6.28
N LEU A 193 18.18 -9.18 -7.01
CA LEU A 193 17.97 -9.22 -8.46
C LEU A 193 16.69 -9.99 -8.76
N ASN A 194 15.67 -9.31 -9.30
CA ASN A 194 14.37 -9.88 -9.62
C ASN A 194 13.95 -9.54 -11.05
N ASN A 195 13.33 -10.50 -11.71
CA ASN A 195 12.66 -10.31 -13.00
C ASN A 195 11.22 -9.85 -12.76
N THR A 196 11.03 -8.54 -12.64
CA THR A 196 9.73 -7.91 -12.39
C THR A 196 9.26 -7.12 -13.60
N ASP A 197 7.97 -6.89 -13.67
CA ASP A 197 7.37 -5.92 -14.57
C ASP A 197 7.70 -4.46 -14.13
N PRO A 198 7.23 -3.43 -14.87
CA PRO A 198 7.45 -2.03 -14.50
C PRO A 198 6.88 -1.63 -13.14
N ASP A 199 5.83 -2.33 -12.66
CA ASP A 199 5.17 -2.09 -11.37
C ASP A 199 5.83 -2.86 -10.22
N GLY A 200 6.90 -3.60 -10.51
CA GLY A 200 7.65 -4.39 -9.53
C GLY A 200 7.03 -5.75 -9.21
N VAL A 201 6.07 -6.22 -10.03
CA VAL A 201 5.41 -7.51 -9.83
C VAL A 201 6.24 -8.63 -10.45
N ILE A 202 6.57 -9.63 -9.63
CA ILE A 202 7.34 -10.81 -10.04
C ILE A 202 6.44 -11.93 -10.57
N LEU A 203 7.01 -12.93 -11.24
CA LEU A 203 6.30 -14.08 -11.80
C LEU A 203 5.17 -13.66 -12.77
N GLN A 204 5.24 -12.45 -13.34
CA GLN A 204 4.19 -11.88 -14.17
C GLN A 204 2.81 -11.89 -13.46
N GLY A 205 2.80 -11.82 -12.11
CA GLY A 205 1.59 -11.87 -11.28
C GLY A 205 0.98 -13.26 -11.10
N PHE A 206 1.72 -14.34 -11.37
CA PHE A 206 1.30 -15.68 -11.00
C PHE A 206 1.62 -15.98 -9.52
N ASP A 207 0.79 -16.81 -8.91
CA ASP A 207 0.82 -17.14 -7.48
C ASP A 207 2.00 -18.08 -7.17
N ALA A 208 2.97 -17.58 -6.40
CA ALA A 208 4.16 -18.33 -6.04
C ALA A 208 3.86 -19.59 -5.20
N VAL A 209 2.78 -19.61 -4.41
CA VAL A 209 2.38 -20.72 -3.56
C VAL A 209 1.72 -21.83 -4.39
N ALA A 210 0.90 -21.46 -5.38
CA ALA A 210 0.16 -22.40 -6.20
C ALA A 210 1.09 -23.38 -6.97
N TYR A 211 2.30 -22.97 -7.33
CA TYR A 211 3.29 -23.86 -7.94
C TYR A 211 3.64 -25.05 -7.05
N PHE A 212 3.55 -24.91 -5.73
CA PHE A 212 3.87 -25.96 -4.77
C PHE A 212 2.64 -26.72 -4.29
N THR A 213 1.51 -26.03 -4.15
CA THR A 213 0.29 -26.63 -3.58
C THR A 213 -0.62 -27.25 -4.62
N GLU A 214 -0.63 -26.69 -5.84
CA GLU A 214 -1.49 -27.13 -6.93
C GLU A 214 -0.71 -27.71 -8.13
N MET A 215 0.63 -27.56 -8.10
CA MET A 215 1.51 -27.91 -9.24
C MET A 215 1.06 -27.26 -10.55
N LYS A 216 0.61 -26.01 -10.46
CA LYS A 216 0.06 -25.23 -11.59
C LYS A 216 0.48 -23.77 -11.52
N ALA A 217 0.58 -23.15 -12.70
CA ALA A 217 0.68 -21.72 -12.84
C ALA A 217 -0.73 -21.10 -12.69
N VAL A 218 -1.03 -20.55 -11.53
CA VAL A 218 -2.32 -19.92 -11.21
C VAL A 218 -2.15 -18.41 -11.15
N LYS A 219 -3.03 -17.65 -11.82
CA LYS A 219 -2.97 -16.19 -11.80
C LYS A 219 -3.34 -15.65 -10.42
N GLY A 220 -2.50 -14.79 -9.88
CA GLY A 220 -2.77 -14.05 -8.65
C GLY A 220 -3.62 -12.79 -8.90
N LYS A 221 -4.06 -12.16 -7.82
CA LYS A 221 -4.83 -10.92 -7.79
C LYS A 221 -4.07 -9.87 -6.97
N PRO A 222 -4.10 -8.58 -7.36
CA PRO A 222 -3.43 -7.51 -6.61
C PRO A 222 -3.90 -7.40 -5.16
N ASP A 223 -5.19 -7.72 -4.89
CA ASP A 223 -5.80 -7.64 -3.56
C ASP A 223 -5.13 -8.59 -2.55
N PHE A 224 -4.59 -9.71 -3.03
CA PHE A 224 -3.85 -10.68 -2.24
C PHE A 224 -2.37 -10.57 -2.57
N SER A 225 -1.67 -9.63 -1.96
CA SER A 225 -0.27 -9.39 -2.27
C SER A 225 0.65 -9.41 -1.06
N ALA A 226 1.93 -9.68 -1.33
CA ALA A 226 3.02 -9.53 -0.37
C ALA A 226 4.26 -9.01 -1.07
N ARG A 227 5.12 -8.31 -0.31
CA ARG A 227 6.42 -7.88 -0.81
C ARG A 227 7.54 -8.68 -0.13
N TYR A 228 8.48 -9.14 -0.93
CA TYR A 228 9.64 -9.88 -0.46
C TYR A 228 10.84 -9.63 -1.37
N ASN A 229 12.00 -9.34 -0.78
CA ASN A 229 13.27 -9.14 -1.49
C ASN A 229 13.16 -8.15 -2.67
N GLY A 230 12.42 -7.05 -2.49
CA GLY A 230 12.28 -5.99 -3.50
C GLY A 230 11.29 -6.28 -4.62
N ALA A 231 10.56 -7.40 -4.57
CA ALA A 231 9.52 -7.74 -5.54
C ALA A 231 8.14 -7.86 -4.89
N THR A 232 7.09 -7.55 -5.64
CA THR A 232 5.69 -7.73 -5.25
C THR A 232 5.17 -9.04 -5.81
N TYR A 233 4.64 -9.89 -4.95
CA TYR A 233 4.00 -11.17 -5.29
C TYR A 233 2.50 -11.03 -5.21
N TRP A 234 1.77 -11.57 -6.19
CA TRP A 234 0.32 -11.69 -6.17
C TRP A 234 -0.10 -13.13 -5.92
N PHE A 235 -1.21 -13.31 -5.20
CA PHE A 235 -1.72 -14.63 -4.84
C PHE A 235 -3.15 -14.82 -5.31
N SER A 236 -3.55 -16.06 -5.54
CA SER A 236 -4.90 -16.43 -5.97
C SER A 236 -5.93 -16.31 -4.83
N SER A 237 -5.44 -16.39 -3.56
CA SER A 237 -6.24 -16.34 -2.35
C SER A 237 -5.50 -15.65 -1.20
N GLU A 238 -6.26 -15.22 -0.18
CA GLU A 238 -5.72 -14.70 1.07
C GLU A 238 -4.91 -15.77 1.83
N GLN A 239 -5.33 -17.04 1.75
CA GLN A 239 -4.63 -18.16 2.37
C GLN A 239 -3.23 -18.30 1.79
N ASN A 240 -3.06 -18.28 0.47
CA ASN A 240 -1.75 -18.35 -0.19
C ASN A 240 -0.89 -17.13 0.15
N ALA A 241 -1.49 -15.92 0.19
CA ALA A 241 -0.78 -14.71 0.64
C ALA A 241 -0.26 -14.85 2.08
N THR A 242 -1.03 -15.47 2.97
CA THR A 242 -0.62 -15.73 4.36
C THR A 242 0.50 -16.77 4.42
N MET A 243 0.36 -17.90 3.72
CA MET A 243 1.41 -18.92 3.64
C MET A 243 2.74 -18.35 3.13
N PHE A 244 2.68 -17.52 2.10
CA PHE A 244 3.88 -16.85 1.59
C PHE A 244 4.49 -15.89 2.62
N LYS A 245 3.67 -15.07 3.29
CA LYS A 245 4.15 -14.12 4.31
C LYS A 245 4.83 -14.82 5.48
N ASP A 246 4.41 -16.04 5.80
CA ASP A 246 4.98 -16.83 6.89
C ASP A 246 6.31 -17.48 6.48
N HIS A 247 6.44 -17.94 5.24
CA HIS A 247 7.60 -18.66 4.72
C HIS A 247 8.00 -18.23 3.30
N PRO A 248 8.33 -16.95 3.08
CA PRO A 248 8.57 -16.44 1.73
C PRO A 248 9.78 -17.11 1.03
N GLU A 249 10.78 -17.51 1.79
CA GLU A 249 11.98 -18.21 1.28
C GLU A 249 11.67 -19.58 0.72
N MET A 250 10.57 -20.21 1.14
CA MET A 250 10.13 -21.50 0.62
C MET A 250 9.57 -21.36 -0.79
N PHE A 251 8.72 -20.34 -1.00
CA PHE A 251 7.91 -20.17 -2.21
C PHE A 251 8.54 -19.23 -3.25
N ALA A 252 9.51 -18.40 -2.84
CA ALA A 252 10.16 -17.49 -3.77
C ALA A 252 10.93 -18.28 -4.86
N PRO A 253 10.87 -17.83 -6.13
CA PRO A 253 11.55 -18.51 -7.22
C PRO A 253 13.07 -18.45 -7.05
N ARG A 254 13.73 -19.53 -7.40
CA ARG A 254 15.17 -19.67 -7.32
C ARG A 254 15.89 -18.70 -8.23
N TYR A 255 16.43 -18.03 -8.53
CA TYR A 255 17.05 -17.08 -9.46
C TYR A 255 16.16 -15.86 -9.77
N GLY A 256 15.38 -15.38 -8.77
CA GLY A 256 14.60 -14.16 -8.91
C GLY A 256 13.63 -14.14 -10.11
N ALA A 257 13.07 -15.31 -10.45
CA ALA A 257 12.22 -15.52 -11.62
C ALA A 257 12.93 -15.24 -12.97
N PHE A 258 14.22 -15.51 -13.07
CA PHE A 258 14.90 -15.65 -14.36
C PHE A 258 14.94 -17.12 -14.77
N CYS A 259 15.03 -17.37 -16.09
CA CYS A 259 15.11 -18.71 -16.66
C CYS A 259 16.32 -19.50 -16.11
N GLY A 260 16.05 -20.70 -15.55
CA GLY A 260 17.07 -21.55 -14.94
C GLY A 260 18.13 -22.03 -15.92
N TYR A 261 17.72 -22.46 -17.14
CA TYR A 261 18.66 -22.86 -18.19
C TYR A 261 19.55 -21.70 -18.65
N ALA A 262 18.95 -20.53 -18.87
CA ALA A 262 19.73 -19.36 -19.23
C ALA A 262 20.71 -18.95 -18.11
N MET A 263 20.30 -19.08 -16.85
CA MET A 263 21.17 -18.85 -15.69
C MET A 263 22.36 -19.81 -15.67
N ALA A 264 22.14 -21.08 -15.98
CA ALA A 264 23.25 -22.05 -16.12
C ALA A 264 24.24 -21.68 -17.24
N LEU A 265 23.78 -20.95 -18.25
CA LEU A 265 24.61 -20.39 -19.32
C LEU A 265 25.14 -18.98 -19.00
N ASN A 266 25.06 -18.54 -17.75
CA ASN A 266 25.46 -17.22 -17.26
C ASN A 266 24.74 -16.04 -17.98
N LYS A 267 23.47 -16.23 -18.34
CA LYS A 267 22.63 -15.25 -19.05
C LYS A 267 21.35 -14.98 -18.26
N LEU A 268 20.82 -13.76 -18.37
CA LEU A 268 19.50 -13.41 -17.89
C LEU A 268 18.49 -13.49 -19.03
N ARG A 269 17.40 -14.24 -18.82
CA ARG A 269 16.28 -14.32 -19.76
C ARG A 269 14.97 -14.28 -18.95
N PRO A 270 13.90 -13.69 -19.50
CA PRO A 270 12.59 -13.74 -18.86
C PRO A 270 12.10 -15.17 -18.76
N ILE A 271 11.02 -15.39 -18.08
CA ILE A 271 10.35 -16.68 -17.94
C ILE A 271 9.07 -16.76 -18.76
N ASN A 272 8.62 -17.98 -19.04
CA ASN A 272 7.23 -18.32 -19.24
C ASN A 272 6.71 -18.92 -17.93
N PRO A 273 5.71 -18.32 -17.25
CA PRO A 273 5.23 -18.82 -15.96
C PRO A 273 4.66 -20.23 -15.98
N GLU A 274 4.22 -20.70 -17.14
CA GLU A 274 3.63 -22.04 -17.30
C GLU A 274 4.68 -23.15 -17.45
N ILE A 275 5.95 -22.77 -17.65
CA ILE A 275 7.05 -23.73 -17.85
C ILE A 275 7.95 -23.72 -16.61
N PHE A 276 7.74 -24.68 -15.72
CA PHE A 276 8.39 -24.71 -14.42
C PHE A 276 8.65 -26.12 -13.90
N ASP A 277 9.53 -26.19 -12.92
CA ASP A 277 9.77 -27.34 -12.07
C ASP A 277 9.89 -26.92 -10.60
N VAL A 278 9.56 -27.81 -9.69
CA VAL A 278 9.94 -27.71 -8.28
C VAL A 278 11.03 -28.76 -8.01
N ILE A 279 12.27 -28.29 -7.91
CA ILE A 279 13.46 -29.14 -7.73
C ILE A 279 14.07 -28.84 -6.38
N ASP A 280 14.26 -29.87 -5.54
CA ASP A 280 14.77 -29.75 -4.16
C ASP A 280 14.00 -28.69 -3.35
N GLY A 281 12.66 -28.66 -3.50
CA GLY A 281 11.79 -27.70 -2.83
C GLY A 281 11.98 -26.25 -3.28
N LYS A 282 12.54 -25.99 -4.47
CA LYS A 282 12.70 -24.64 -5.04
C LYS A 282 12.07 -24.54 -6.42
N LEU A 283 11.34 -23.48 -6.65
CA LEU A 283 10.72 -23.16 -7.93
C LEU A 283 11.78 -22.69 -8.93
N ILE A 284 11.90 -23.37 -10.05
CA ILE A 284 12.73 -23.01 -11.19
C ILE A 284 11.82 -22.89 -12.41
N LEU A 285 11.91 -21.76 -13.11
CA LEU A 285 11.10 -21.51 -14.31
C LEU A 285 11.99 -21.44 -15.55
N GLN A 286 11.41 -21.73 -16.69
CA GLN A 286 12.12 -21.69 -17.98
C GLN A 286 11.51 -20.62 -18.91
N HIS A 287 12.30 -20.26 -19.91
CA HIS A 287 11.90 -19.24 -20.90
C HIS A 287 10.96 -19.79 -21.98
N SER A 288 11.18 -21.05 -22.37
CA SER A 288 10.50 -21.71 -23.49
C SER A 288 10.59 -23.23 -23.32
N GLU A 289 9.80 -23.96 -24.10
CA GLU A 289 9.85 -25.44 -24.17
C GLU A 289 11.23 -25.97 -24.61
N ASP A 290 11.91 -25.25 -25.52
CA ASP A 290 13.29 -25.61 -25.89
C ASP A 290 14.23 -25.47 -24.68
N ALA A 291 14.17 -24.37 -23.94
CA ALA A 291 14.97 -24.19 -22.73
C ALA A 291 14.67 -25.27 -21.67
N TYR A 292 13.40 -25.66 -21.53
CA TYR A 292 12.98 -26.73 -20.65
C TYR A 292 13.58 -28.06 -21.10
N THR A 293 13.46 -28.42 -22.37
CA THR A 293 14.04 -29.65 -22.94
C THR A 293 15.56 -29.72 -22.79
N GLN A 294 16.27 -28.60 -23.03
CA GLN A 294 17.71 -28.54 -22.84
C GLN A 294 18.11 -28.69 -21.37
N PHE A 295 17.36 -28.03 -20.47
CA PHE A 295 17.61 -28.13 -19.03
C PHE A 295 17.43 -29.54 -18.51
N HIS A 296 16.47 -30.32 -19.05
CA HIS A 296 16.21 -31.70 -18.66
C HIS A 296 17.22 -32.73 -19.17
N LYS A 297 18.16 -32.33 -20.03
CA LYS A 297 19.27 -33.23 -20.43
C LYS A 297 20.26 -33.52 -19.30
N ASP A 298 20.40 -32.54 -18.36
CA ASP A 298 21.29 -32.68 -17.20
C ASP A 298 20.85 -31.72 -16.09
N VAL A 299 19.70 -32.01 -15.45
CA VAL A 299 19.13 -31.15 -14.41
C VAL A 299 20.12 -30.84 -13.27
N PRO A 300 20.81 -31.86 -12.67
CA PRO A 300 21.75 -31.57 -11.59
C PRO A 300 22.91 -30.71 -12.03
N GLY A 301 23.49 -30.97 -13.22
CA GLY A 301 24.60 -30.19 -13.74
C GLY A 301 24.21 -28.74 -14.08
N PHE A 302 23.02 -28.54 -14.64
CA PHE A 302 22.54 -27.17 -14.92
C PHE A 302 22.16 -26.41 -13.65
N VAL A 303 21.54 -27.05 -12.66
CA VAL A 303 21.29 -26.45 -11.34
C VAL A 303 22.58 -26.02 -10.67
N MET A 304 23.60 -26.86 -10.68
CA MET A 304 24.93 -26.54 -10.14
C MET A 304 25.54 -25.31 -10.85
N LYS A 305 25.54 -25.30 -12.18
CA LYS A 305 26.06 -24.18 -12.97
C LYS A 305 25.28 -22.87 -12.69
N ALA A 306 23.97 -22.98 -12.64
CA ALA A 306 23.11 -21.82 -12.34
C ALA A 306 23.39 -21.26 -10.94
N ASN A 307 23.55 -22.13 -9.93
CA ASN A 307 23.91 -21.71 -8.58
C ASN A 307 25.27 -21.02 -8.52
N ASN A 308 26.25 -21.49 -9.27
CA ASN A 308 27.58 -20.89 -9.33
C ASN A 308 27.55 -19.51 -10.03
N ASN A 309 26.71 -19.34 -11.03
CA ASN A 309 26.60 -18.10 -11.80
C ASN A 309 25.72 -17.04 -11.09
N TRP A 310 24.76 -17.44 -10.27
CA TRP A 310 23.77 -16.57 -9.67
C TRP A 310 24.37 -15.42 -8.84
N PRO A 311 25.35 -15.64 -7.93
CA PRO A 311 25.95 -14.57 -7.15
C PRO A 311 26.59 -13.47 -8.02
N ASP A 312 27.21 -13.82 -9.12
CA ASP A 312 27.81 -12.86 -10.05
C ASP A 312 26.75 -12.06 -10.82
N GLN A 313 25.64 -12.69 -11.18
CA GLN A 313 24.51 -11.98 -11.80
C GLN A 313 23.89 -11.00 -10.82
N VAL A 314 23.69 -11.40 -9.57
CA VAL A 314 23.22 -10.48 -8.49
C VAL A 314 24.18 -9.31 -8.34
N LYS A 315 25.48 -9.55 -8.18
CA LYS A 315 26.48 -8.49 -8.01
C LYS A 315 26.48 -7.47 -9.17
N ARG A 316 26.26 -7.92 -10.39
CA ARG A 316 26.27 -7.06 -11.60
C ARG A 316 24.97 -6.29 -11.81
N HIS A 317 23.83 -6.86 -11.44
CA HIS A 317 22.52 -6.41 -11.87
C HIS A 317 21.53 -6.07 -10.73
N ALA A 318 21.82 -6.40 -9.46
CA ALA A 318 20.95 -6.07 -8.34
C ALA A 318 20.62 -4.57 -8.31
N GLY A 319 19.36 -4.24 -8.02
CA GLY A 319 18.85 -2.88 -7.98
C GLY A 319 18.76 -2.17 -9.34
N LYS A 320 19.08 -2.86 -10.43
CA LYS A 320 19.03 -2.30 -11.80
C LYS A 320 17.88 -2.94 -12.58
N LYS A 321 17.22 -2.16 -13.46
CA LYS A 321 16.29 -2.73 -14.45
C LYS A 321 17.07 -3.57 -15.46
N VAL A 322 16.75 -4.87 -15.54
CA VAL A 322 17.27 -5.75 -16.58
C VAL A 322 16.46 -5.50 -17.85
N LYS A 323 17.14 -5.07 -18.92
CA LYS A 323 16.52 -4.95 -20.25
C LYS A 323 16.80 -6.25 -21.01
N PHE A 324 15.76 -6.86 -21.54
CA PHE A 324 15.89 -7.98 -22.46
C PHE A 324 15.83 -7.46 -23.90
N ASP A 325 16.67 -8.00 -24.75
CA ASP A 325 16.55 -7.79 -26.20
C ASP A 325 15.17 -8.29 -26.64
N LYS A 326 14.49 -7.52 -27.49
CA LYS A 326 13.24 -7.99 -28.10
C LYS A 326 13.50 -9.34 -28.78
N PRO A 327 12.61 -10.35 -28.65
CA PRO A 327 12.75 -11.56 -29.42
C PRO A 327 12.89 -11.18 -30.91
N ALA A 328 13.84 -11.79 -31.60
CA ALA A 328 13.96 -11.64 -33.04
C ALA A 328 12.59 -11.94 -33.65
N LYS A 329 12.10 -11.05 -34.54
CA LYS A 329 10.88 -11.34 -35.29
C LYS A 329 11.06 -12.73 -35.94
N PRO A 330 10.03 -13.60 -35.89
CA PRO A 330 10.08 -14.82 -36.68
C PRO A 330 10.46 -14.46 -38.09
N SER A 331 11.49 -15.10 -38.63
CA SER A 331 11.81 -15.01 -40.04
C SER A 331 10.52 -15.34 -40.82
N ALA A 332 10.05 -14.40 -41.65
CA ALA A 332 8.95 -14.71 -42.54
C ALA A 332 9.30 -15.98 -43.29
N ASP A 333 8.51 -17.01 -43.11
CA ASP A 333 8.60 -18.25 -43.85
C ASP A 333 8.38 -17.87 -45.34
N THR A 334 9.47 -17.78 -46.08
CA THR A 334 9.42 -17.65 -47.51
C THR A 334 9.03 -19.02 -48.05
N GLY A 335 7.72 -19.32 -48.03
CA GLY A 335 7.19 -20.44 -48.75
C GLY A 335 7.64 -20.40 -50.24
N LYS A 336 8.41 -21.36 -50.59
CA LYS A 336 8.58 -21.81 -52.00
C LYS A 336 8.06 -23.21 -52.09
#